data_4ddeb8cc01c62a4f622c61cb009d0755
#
_entry.id   4ddeb8cc01c62a4f622c61cb009d0755
#
_cell.length_a   1.000
_cell.length_b   1.000
_cell.length_c   1.000
_cell.angle_alpha   90.00
_cell.angle_beta   90.00
_cell.angle_gamma   90.00
#
_symmetry.space_group_name_H-M   'P 1'
#
loop_
_entity.id
_entity.type
_entity.pdbx_description
1 polymer ?
#
loop_
_entity_poly.entity_id
_entity_poly.type
_entity_poly.pdbx_seq_one_letter_code
_entity_poly.pdbx_strand_id
1 'polypeptide(L)'
;MSTTAQNKPAVHTPAQPKTLDVGRLLLEGRAFFALIAIIIFFSFMSPYYFTFNNFLIMSSHVAIFGLLALGMLLVILNGGIDLSVGSTLGLCGVFAGYLIQGVNIEILGITFYPSLWVVVVLTCALGAAVGCVNGILIAHFKVPAFVATLGTMYVARGIALLITNGLTYNKLDGKPELGNTGFEWLGFNRLAGIPISVIVLIIVALICGLVLSRTAFGRWLYASGGNESAANLSGVPVIRVKVVVYMISGVCAALAGLVLASQLTSAGPTAGTTYELTAIAAVVIGGAALTGGRGTVRGTILGALVIGYLSDGLVIIGVSAYWQTVFTGTVIVLAVLLNSLQYSSKRNSR
;
A
#
# COMPACT_ATOMS: atom_id res chain seq x y z
N MET A 1 69.28 -24.54 -7.96
CA MET A 1 68.87 -23.31 -8.65
C MET A 1 67.62 -22.79 -7.94
N SER A 2 67.82 -21.76 -7.12
CA SER A 2 66.75 -21.12 -6.26
C SER A 2 66.24 -19.89 -6.99
N THR A 3 64.97 -19.89 -7.42
CA THR A 3 64.31 -18.74 -8.04
C THR A 3 63.60 -17.93 -6.94
N THR A 4 64.23 -16.83 -6.58
CA THR A 4 63.66 -15.81 -5.70
C THR A 4 62.49 -15.09 -6.39
N ALA A 5 61.24 -15.31 -5.90
CA ALA A 5 60.09 -14.56 -6.31
C ALA A 5 60.18 -13.12 -5.77
N GLN A 6 60.36 -12.15 -6.65
CA GLN A 6 60.30 -10.71 -6.31
C GLN A 6 58.87 -10.31 -5.98
N ASN A 7 58.66 -9.92 -4.74
CA ASN A 7 57.42 -9.32 -4.22
C ASN A 7 57.31 -7.88 -4.74
N LYS A 8 56.44 -7.64 -5.76
CA LYS A 8 56.14 -6.27 -6.22
C LYS A 8 55.28 -5.56 -5.18
N PRO A 9 55.63 -4.34 -4.72
CA PRO A 9 54.81 -3.57 -3.82
C PRO A 9 53.46 -3.21 -4.46
N ALA A 10 52.38 -3.40 -3.70
CA ALA A 10 51.02 -3.00 -4.11
C ALA A 10 50.99 -1.49 -4.30
N VAL A 11 50.71 -1.07 -5.53
CA VAL A 11 50.46 0.35 -5.88
C VAL A 11 49.15 0.76 -5.25
N HIS A 12 49.20 1.55 -4.19
CA HIS A 12 48.05 2.26 -3.64
C HIS A 12 47.54 3.26 -4.68
N THR A 13 46.50 2.90 -5.43
CA THR A 13 45.73 3.85 -6.22
C THR A 13 44.99 4.77 -5.27
N PRO A 14 45.21 6.11 -5.34
CA PRO A 14 44.47 7.05 -4.51
C PRO A 14 42.99 6.94 -4.82
N ALA A 15 42.16 6.89 -3.77
CA ALA A 15 40.69 6.89 -3.90
C ALA A 15 40.27 8.14 -4.69
N GLN A 16 39.69 7.93 -5.87
CA GLN A 16 39.12 9.03 -6.65
C GLN A 16 38.05 9.75 -5.83
N PRO A 17 38.05 11.10 -5.78
CA PRO A 17 37.02 11.84 -5.10
C PRO A 17 35.68 11.44 -5.71
N LYS A 18 34.71 11.03 -4.86
CA LYS A 18 33.33 10.78 -5.27
C LYS A 18 32.75 12.09 -5.77
N THR A 19 32.84 12.35 -7.07
CA THR A 19 32.07 13.41 -7.70
C THR A 19 30.60 13.11 -7.44
N LEU A 20 29.88 14.06 -6.87
CA LEU A 20 28.43 14.01 -6.70
C LEU A 20 27.83 13.87 -8.12
N ASP A 21 27.46 12.66 -8.47
CA ASP A 21 26.76 12.40 -9.72
C ASP A 21 25.32 12.91 -9.58
N VAL A 22 25.12 14.15 -10.02
CA VAL A 22 23.82 14.85 -9.96
C VAL A 22 22.75 14.03 -10.67
N GLY A 23 23.10 13.34 -11.75
CA GLY A 23 22.18 12.43 -12.43
C GLY A 23 21.72 11.28 -11.54
N ARG A 24 22.62 10.71 -10.75
CA ARG A 24 22.30 9.66 -9.80
C ARG A 24 21.45 10.16 -8.64
N LEU A 25 21.74 11.36 -8.12
CA LEU A 25 20.96 12.00 -7.06
C LEU A 25 19.52 12.28 -7.52
N LEU A 26 19.35 12.79 -8.74
CA LEU A 26 18.03 13.03 -9.34
C LEU A 26 17.26 11.74 -9.56
N LEU A 27 17.93 10.67 -9.97
CA LEU A 27 17.32 9.36 -10.19
C LEU A 27 16.92 8.66 -8.89
N GLU A 28 17.73 8.78 -7.83
CA GLU A 28 17.43 8.21 -6.52
C GLU A 28 16.36 9.05 -5.79
N GLY A 29 16.30 10.37 -6.01
CA GLY A 29 15.33 11.29 -5.43
C GLY A 29 14.08 11.59 -6.27
N ARG A 30 13.88 10.89 -7.38
CA ARG A 30 12.83 11.20 -8.37
C ARG A 30 11.41 11.38 -7.78
N ALA A 31 11.00 10.54 -6.84
CA ALA A 31 9.69 10.65 -6.20
C ALA A 31 9.58 11.93 -5.35
N PHE A 32 10.67 12.32 -4.69
CA PHE A 32 10.72 13.56 -3.92
C PHE A 32 10.66 14.80 -4.82
N PHE A 33 11.42 14.82 -5.92
CA PHE A 33 11.36 15.93 -6.87
C PHE A 33 10.01 16.03 -7.59
N ALA A 34 9.40 14.87 -7.93
CA ALA A 34 8.05 14.84 -8.48
C ALA A 34 7.01 15.40 -7.50
N LEU A 35 7.11 15.04 -6.21
CA LEU A 35 6.23 15.58 -5.17
C LEU A 35 6.36 17.10 -5.06
N ILE A 36 7.59 17.62 -5.00
CA ILE A 36 7.83 19.07 -4.95
C ILE A 36 7.26 19.76 -6.20
N ALA A 37 7.49 19.21 -7.38
CA ALA A 37 6.97 19.78 -8.64
C ALA A 37 5.43 19.83 -8.64
N ILE A 38 4.76 18.78 -8.16
CA ILE A 38 3.30 18.72 -8.01
C ILE A 38 2.81 19.80 -7.04
N ILE A 39 3.43 19.90 -5.85
CA ILE A 39 3.05 20.89 -4.85
C ILE A 39 3.20 22.32 -5.42
N ILE A 40 4.32 22.61 -6.06
CA ILE A 40 4.58 23.92 -6.67
C ILE A 40 3.54 24.20 -7.76
N PHE A 41 3.32 23.26 -8.68
CA PHE A 41 2.37 23.42 -9.79
C PHE A 41 0.96 23.75 -9.31
N PHE A 42 0.41 22.96 -8.39
CA PHE A 42 -0.96 23.18 -7.91
C PHE A 42 -1.07 24.39 -6.97
N SER A 43 0.01 24.76 -6.28
CA SER A 43 0.04 26.01 -5.49
C SER A 43 -0.08 27.25 -6.36
N PHE A 44 0.46 27.22 -7.59
CA PHE A 44 0.25 28.30 -8.57
C PHE A 44 -1.14 28.28 -9.19
N MET A 45 -1.76 27.10 -9.33
CA MET A 45 -3.09 26.94 -9.93
C MET A 45 -4.23 27.31 -8.98
N SER A 46 -4.04 27.13 -7.67
CA SER A 46 -5.08 27.41 -6.67
C SER A 46 -4.48 27.91 -5.35
N PRO A 47 -4.94 29.09 -4.85
CA PRO A 47 -4.49 29.61 -3.55
C PRO A 47 -4.95 28.73 -2.37
N TYR A 48 -5.94 27.86 -2.57
CA TYR A 48 -6.46 26.95 -1.55
C TYR A 48 -5.64 25.69 -1.41
N TYR A 49 -4.82 25.31 -2.42
CA TYR A 49 -4.11 24.05 -2.45
C TYR A 49 -3.10 23.92 -1.30
N PHE A 50 -2.24 24.93 -1.11
CA PHE A 50 -1.17 24.93 -0.11
C PHE A 50 -1.58 25.68 1.17
N THR A 51 -2.76 25.37 1.70
CA THR A 51 -3.18 25.83 3.03
C THR A 51 -2.95 24.74 4.05
N PHE A 52 -2.65 25.09 5.31
CA PHE A 52 -2.39 24.12 6.37
C PHE A 52 -3.56 23.14 6.58
N ASN A 53 -4.80 23.64 6.54
CA ASN A 53 -5.97 22.76 6.69
C ASN A 53 -6.13 21.80 5.51
N ASN A 54 -5.92 22.28 4.28
CA ASN A 54 -5.98 21.42 3.10
C ASN A 54 -4.86 20.40 3.07
N PHE A 55 -3.66 20.77 3.51
CA PHE A 55 -2.54 19.83 3.69
C PHE A 55 -2.92 18.66 4.61
N LEU A 56 -3.61 18.91 5.73
CA LEU A 56 -4.07 17.87 6.64
C LEU A 56 -5.15 16.99 6.00
N ILE A 57 -6.09 17.58 5.24
CA ILE A 57 -7.12 16.83 4.51
C ILE A 57 -6.49 15.92 3.46
N MET A 58 -5.63 16.46 2.60
CA MET A 58 -4.91 15.68 1.59
C MET A 58 -4.10 14.54 2.22
N SER A 59 -3.41 14.82 3.34
CA SER A 59 -2.67 13.79 4.07
C SER A 59 -3.57 12.67 4.60
N SER A 60 -4.82 12.98 4.98
CA SER A 60 -5.81 11.97 5.38
C SER A 60 -6.24 11.07 4.21
N HIS A 61 -6.39 11.63 3.01
CA HIS A 61 -6.68 10.86 1.79
C HIS A 61 -5.48 10.00 1.38
N VAL A 62 -4.27 10.57 1.44
CA VAL A 62 -3.02 9.84 1.19
C VAL A 62 -2.86 8.65 2.14
N ALA A 63 -3.37 8.73 3.38
CA ALA A 63 -3.26 7.63 4.33
C ALA A 63 -3.90 6.33 3.81
N ILE A 64 -5.01 6.41 3.07
CA ILE A 64 -5.68 5.26 2.47
C ILE A 64 -4.77 4.62 1.40
N PHE A 65 -4.27 5.42 0.46
CA PHE A 65 -3.36 4.94 -0.59
C PHE A 65 -2.04 4.45 -0.02
N GLY A 66 -1.53 5.11 1.02
CA GLY A 66 -0.31 4.73 1.72
C GLY A 66 -0.41 3.37 2.41
N LEU A 67 -1.53 3.09 3.09
CA LEU A 67 -1.80 1.79 3.71
C LEU A 67 -1.84 0.67 2.66
N LEU A 68 -2.58 0.87 1.56
CA LEU A 68 -2.62 -0.08 0.44
C LEU A 68 -1.23 -0.28 -0.18
N ALA A 69 -0.49 0.80 -0.40
CA ALA A 69 0.85 0.77 -0.98
C ALA A 69 1.86 0.06 -0.06
N LEU A 70 1.75 0.16 1.26
CA LEU A 70 2.61 -0.58 2.19
C LEU A 70 2.37 -2.09 2.11
N GLY A 71 1.10 -2.53 2.06
CA GLY A 71 0.76 -3.93 1.82
C GLY A 71 1.30 -4.41 0.47
N MET A 72 1.05 -3.64 -0.60
CA MET A 72 1.51 -3.91 -1.96
C MET A 72 3.05 -3.94 -2.05
N LEU A 73 3.76 -3.10 -1.31
CA LEU A 73 5.23 -3.12 -1.25
C LEU A 73 5.76 -4.49 -0.84
N LEU A 74 5.19 -5.09 0.21
CA LEU A 74 5.63 -6.41 0.69
C LEU A 74 5.39 -7.48 -0.36
N VAL A 75 4.24 -7.43 -1.04
CA VAL A 75 3.89 -8.34 -2.13
C VAL A 75 4.85 -8.18 -3.32
N ILE A 76 5.12 -6.94 -3.74
CA ILE A 76 6.06 -6.65 -4.83
C ILE A 76 7.49 -7.04 -4.44
N LEU A 77 7.92 -6.80 -3.19
CA LEU A 77 9.21 -7.27 -2.70
C LEU A 77 9.36 -8.79 -2.82
N ASN A 78 8.29 -9.55 -2.68
CA ASN A 78 8.27 -11.00 -2.89
C ASN A 78 8.19 -11.42 -4.36
N GLY A 79 8.09 -10.48 -5.30
CA GLY A 79 7.94 -10.74 -6.73
C GLY A 79 6.52 -11.06 -7.18
N GLY A 80 5.51 -10.76 -6.34
CA GLY A 80 4.09 -10.91 -6.65
C GLY A 80 3.40 -9.57 -6.93
N ILE A 81 2.12 -9.65 -7.33
CA ILE A 81 1.19 -8.52 -7.45
C ILE A 81 -0.12 -8.95 -6.81
N ASP A 82 -0.73 -8.08 -6.00
CA ASP A 82 -2.02 -8.34 -5.36
C ASP A 82 -3.10 -7.41 -5.92
N LEU A 83 -3.87 -7.91 -6.88
CA LEU A 83 -4.97 -7.16 -7.47
C LEU A 83 -6.21 -7.12 -6.58
N SER A 84 -6.27 -7.94 -5.53
CA SER A 84 -7.44 -8.01 -4.67
C SER A 84 -7.54 -6.90 -3.63
N VAL A 85 -6.47 -6.11 -3.40
CA VAL A 85 -6.40 -5.14 -2.30
C VAL A 85 -7.52 -4.10 -2.34
N GLY A 86 -7.91 -3.61 -3.53
CA GLY A 86 -9.02 -2.65 -3.68
C GLY A 86 -10.38 -3.27 -3.35
N SER A 87 -10.64 -4.49 -3.79
CA SER A 87 -11.87 -5.21 -3.47
C SER A 87 -11.90 -5.69 -2.01
N THR A 88 -10.76 -6.08 -1.45
CA THR A 88 -10.61 -6.42 -0.02
C THR A 88 -10.88 -5.20 0.85
N LEU A 89 -10.40 -4.01 0.47
CA LEU A 89 -10.74 -2.74 1.11
C LEU A 89 -12.26 -2.53 1.13
N GLY A 90 -12.93 -2.66 -0.03
CA GLY A 90 -14.37 -2.50 -0.16
C GLY A 90 -15.14 -3.50 0.68
N LEU A 91 -14.77 -4.79 0.64
CA LEU A 91 -15.37 -5.85 1.45
C LEU A 91 -15.21 -5.57 2.95
N CYS A 92 -14.01 -5.18 3.39
CA CYS A 92 -13.73 -4.86 4.79
C CYS A 92 -14.51 -3.63 5.27
N GLY A 93 -14.63 -2.59 4.43
CA GLY A 93 -15.47 -1.43 4.74
C GLY A 93 -16.96 -1.81 4.90
N VAL A 94 -17.50 -2.60 3.97
CA VAL A 94 -18.87 -3.13 4.03
C VAL A 94 -19.08 -4.00 5.25
N PHE A 95 -18.13 -4.90 5.57
CA PHE A 95 -18.20 -5.75 6.74
C PHE A 95 -18.22 -4.94 8.05
N ALA A 96 -17.38 -3.90 8.14
CA ALA A 96 -17.41 -2.99 9.28
C ALA A 96 -18.77 -2.27 9.38
N GLY A 97 -19.31 -1.78 8.26
CA GLY A 97 -20.62 -1.17 8.20
C GLY A 97 -21.74 -2.12 8.66
N TYR A 98 -21.70 -3.37 8.21
CA TYR A 98 -22.63 -4.41 8.63
C TYR A 98 -22.58 -4.65 10.16
N LEU A 99 -21.39 -4.73 10.74
CA LEU A 99 -21.20 -4.91 12.17
C LEU A 99 -21.72 -3.70 12.97
N ILE A 100 -21.48 -2.47 12.49
CA ILE A 100 -21.92 -1.25 13.18
C ILE A 100 -23.44 -1.09 13.13
N GLN A 101 -24.08 -1.44 12.01
CA GLN A 101 -25.54 -1.39 11.91
C GLN A 101 -26.25 -2.45 12.77
N GLY A 102 -25.51 -3.44 13.22
CA GLY A 102 -26.00 -4.52 14.09
C GLY A 102 -26.20 -5.83 13.35
N VAL A 103 -25.69 -6.89 13.95
CA VAL A 103 -25.81 -8.25 13.46
C VAL A 103 -27.11 -8.87 13.99
N ASN A 104 -28.09 -9.06 13.12
CA ASN A 104 -29.32 -9.74 13.48
C ASN A 104 -29.09 -11.25 13.56
N ILE A 105 -29.30 -11.83 14.75
CA ILE A 105 -29.21 -13.27 14.99
C ILE A 105 -30.66 -13.80 15.07
N GLU A 106 -31.26 -14.12 13.93
CA GLU A 106 -32.66 -14.53 13.80
C GLU A 106 -33.04 -15.71 14.74
N ILE A 107 -32.13 -16.65 14.92
CA ILE A 107 -32.35 -17.84 15.79
C ILE A 107 -32.57 -17.42 17.25
N LEU A 108 -31.95 -16.33 17.69
CA LEU A 108 -32.06 -15.83 19.07
C LEU A 108 -33.04 -14.66 19.20
N GLY A 109 -33.53 -14.11 18.08
CA GLY A 109 -34.39 -12.92 18.06
C GLY A 109 -33.70 -11.65 18.61
N ILE A 110 -32.36 -11.61 18.60
CA ILE A 110 -31.57 -10.49 19.13
C ILE A 110 -30.72 -9.85 18.04
N THR A 111 -30.49 -8.55 18.16
CA THR A 111 -29.50 -7.84 17.34
C THR A 111 -28.32 -7.50 18.22
N PHE A 112 -27.14 -7.99 17.83
CA PHE A 112 -25.88 -7.73 18.53
C PHE A 112 -25.14 -6.54 17.91
N TYR A 113 -24.73 -5.60 18.74
CA TYR A 113 -23.97 -4.40 18.36
C TYR A 113 -22.55 -4.49 18.96
N PRO A 114 -21.54 -4.89 18.17
CA PRO A 114 -20.18 -4.99 18.67
C PRO A 114 -19.59 -3.59 18.94
N SER A 115 -18.74 -3.51 19.97
CA SER A 115 -17.99 -2.28 20.22
C SER A 115 -17.00 -1.99 19.09
N LEU A 116 -16.59 -0.72 18.93
CA LEU A 116 -15.68 -0.28 17.87
C LEU A 116 -14.40 -1.13 17.76
N TRP A 117 -13.78 -1.46 18.88
CA TRP A 117 -12.55 -2.26 18.88
C TRP A 117 -12.77 -3.67 18.34
N VAL A 118 -13.91 -4.27 18.63
CA VAL A 118 -14.30 -5.59 18.09
C VAL A 118 -14.50 -5.48 16.58
N VAL A 119 -15.17 -4.42 16.11
CA VAL A 119 -15.33 -4.16 14.66
C VAL A 119 -13.97 -4.07 13.98
N VAL A 120 -13.03 -3.28 14.52
CA VAL A 120 -11.69 -3.13 13.95
C VAL A 120 -10.95 -4.49 13.90
N VAL A 121 -10.94 -5.24 14.99
CA VAL A 121 -10.25 -6.54 15.07
C VAL A 121 -10.84 -7.56 14.09
N LEU A 122 -12.17 -7.69 14.06
CA LEU A 122 -12.85 -8.61 13.14
C LEU A 122 -12.64 -8.24 11.68
N THR A 123 -12.66 -6.95 11.37
CA THR A 123 -12.41 -6.45 10.01
C THR A 123 -10.95 -6.71 9.57
N CYS A 124 -9.98 -6.48 10.45
CA CYS A 124 -8.58 -6.84 10.18
C CYS A 124 -8.39 -8.36 10.03
N ALA A 125 -9.08 -9.16 10.83
CA ALA A 125 -9.06 -10.61 10.72
C ALA A 125 -9.66 -11.08 9.38
N LEU A 126 -10.73 -10.46 8.90
CA LEU A 126 -11.30 -10.72 7.58
C LEU A 126 -10.28 -10.39 6.46
N GLY A 127 -9.64 -9.23 6.51
CA GLY A 127 -8.60 -8.87 5.55
C GLY A 127 -7.42 -9.85 5.57
N ALA A 128 -6.96 -10.24 6.77
CA ALA A 128 -5.93 -11.26 6.93
C ALA A 128 -6.35 -12.62 6.34
N ALA A 129 -7.61 -13.02 6.51
CA ALA A 129 -8.16 -14.26 5.96
C ALA A 129 -8.17 -14.24 4.43
N VAL A 130 -8.63 -13.14 3.81
CA VAL A 130 -8.57 -12.95 2.35
C VAL A 130 -7.13 -13.03 1.85
N GLY A 131 -6.21 -12.33 2.50
CA GLY A 131 -4.78 -12.41 2.18
C GLY A 131 -4.20 -13.80 2.39
N CYS A 132 -4.60 -14.52 3.44
CA CYS A 132 -4.20 -15.90 3.70
C CYS A 132 -4.61 -16.83 2.56
N VAL A 133 -5.84 -16.71 2.06
CA VAL A 133 -6.33 -17.48 0.89
C VAL A 133 -5.44 -17.21 -0.32
N ASN A 134 -5.16 -15.95 -0.65
CA ASN A 134 -4.23 -15.61 -1.74
C ASN A 134 -2.85 -16.24 -1.52
N GLY A 135 -2.30 -16.07 -0.31
CA GLY A 135 -1.00 -16.60 0.05
C GLY A 135 -0.90 -18.12 -0.10
N ILE A 136 -1.93 -18.86 0.31
CA ILE A 136 -2.00 -20.33 0.18
C ILE A 136 -2.10 -20.73 -1.29
N LEU A 137 -2.99 -20.10 -2.08
CA LEU A 137 -3.13 -20.39 -3.51
C LEU A 137 -1.81 -20.20 -4.26
N ILE A 138 -1.08 -19.13 -3.95
CA ILE A 138 0.17 -18.78 -4.63
C ILE A 138 1.35 -19.63 -4.12
N ALA A 139 1.48 -19.78 -2.79
CA ALA A 139 2.66 -20.42 -2.21
C ALA A 139 2.58 -21.94 -2.23
N HIS A 140 1.40 -22.51 -1.93
CA HIS A 140 1.23 -23.95 -1.80
C HIS A 140 0.76 -24.59 -3.12
N PHE A 141 -0.28 -24.02 -3.74
CA PHE A 141 -0.81 -24.54 -5.00
C PHE A 141 -0.09 -23.99 -6.24
N LYS A 142 0.88 -23.10 -6.09
CA LYS A 142 1.70 -22.51 -7.17
C LYS A 142 0.87 -21.82 -8.25
N VAL A 143 -0.32 -21.32 -7.91
CA VAL A 143 -1.13 -20.51 -8.82
C VAL A 143 -0.40 -19.19 -9.09
N PRO A 144 -0.28 -18.72 -10.33
CA PRO A 144 0.31 -17.42 -10.62
C PRO A 144 -0.38 -16.31 -9.81
N ALA A 145 0.41 -15.44 -9.18
CA ALA A 145 -0.09 -14.41 -8.26
C ALA A 145 -1.19 -13.54 -8.90
N PHE A 146 -0.98 -13.14 -10.16
CA PHE A 146 -1.95 -12.38 -10.92
C PHE A 146 -3.31 -13.09 -11.04
N VAL A 147 -3.31 -14.40 -11.34
CA VAL A 147 -4.55 -15.18 -11.52
C VAL A 147 -5.27 -15.37 -10.18
N ALA A 148 -4.53 -15.75 -9.12
CA ALA A 148 -5.10 -15.95 -7.79
C ALA A 148 -5.75 -14.67 -7.26
N THR A 149 -5.02 -13.54 -7.30
CA THR A 149 -5.50 -12.28 -6.76
C THR A 149 -6.60 -11.64 -7.62
N LEU A 150 -6.58 -11.84 -8.94
CA LEU A 150 -7.68 -11.45 -9.82
C LEU A 150 -8.97 -12.22 -9.47
N GLY A 151 -8.87 -13.53 -9.30
CA GLY A 151 -10.00 -14.35 -8.85
C GLY A 151 -10.56 -13.89 -7.51
N THR A 152 -9.68 -13.68 -6.52
CA THR A 152 -10.07 -13.19 -5.19
C THR A 152 -10.65 -11.77 -5.24
N MET A 153 -10.18 -10.92 -6.14
CA MET A 153 -10.74 -9.58 -6.38
C MET A 153 -12.24 -9.67 -6.73
N TYR A 154 -12.60 -10.56 -7.67
CA TYR A 154 -14.01 -10.74 -8.05
C TYR A 154 -14.82 -11.39 -6.92
N VAL A 155 -14.27 -12.38 -6.22
CA VAL A 155 -14.93 -13.03 -5.08
C VAL A 155 -15.19 -12.02 -3.96
N ALA A 156 -14.20 -11.25 -3.55
CA ALA A 156 -14.33 -10.24 -2.49
C ALA A 156 -15.36 -9.16 -2.90
N ARG A 157 -15.32 -8.70 -4.14
CA ARG A 157 -16.29 -7.74 -4.69
C ARG A 157 -17.70 -8.32 -4.71
N GLY A 158 -17.85 -9.57 -5.17
CA GLY A 158 -19.12 -10.29 -5.20
C GLY A 158 -19.73 -10.46 -3.79
N ILE A 159 -18.90 -10.85 -2.81
CA ILE A 159 -19.35 -10.98 -1.41
C ILE A 159 -19.80 -9.61 -0.85
N ALA A 160 -19.04 -8.53 -1.12
CA ALA A 160 -19.44 -7.19 -0.70
C ALA A 160 -20.80 -6.77 -1.28
N LEU A 161 -21.04 -7.06 -2.57
CA LEU A 161 -22.32 -6.80 -3.23
C LEU A 161 -23.45 -7.67 -2.64
N LEU A 162 -23.20 -8.94 -2.33
CA LEU A 162 -24.19 -9.84 -1.72
C LEU A 162 -24.58 -9.37 -0.31
N ILE A 163 -23.61 -9.00 0.54
CA ILE A 163 -23.89 -8.54 1.91
C ILE A 163 -24.75 -7.27 1.90
N THR A 164 -24.53 -6.39 0.91
CA THR A 164 -25.23 -5.10 0.82
C THR A 164 -26.45 -5.12 -0.09
N ASN A 165 -26.74 -6.20 -0.80
CA ASN A 165 -27.68 -6.23 -1.92
C ASN A 165 -27.41 -5.11 -2.94
N GLY A 166 -26.14 -4.76 -3.17
CA GLY A 166 -25.72 -3.68 -4.06
C GLY A 166 -25.89 -2.27 -3.51
N LEU A 167 -26.41 -2.11 -2.30
CA LEU A 167 -26.65 -0.81 -1.67
C LEU A 167 -25.43 -0.37 -0.85
N THR A 168 -25.43 0.90 -0.44
CA THR A 168 -24.40 1.45 0.46
C THR A 168 -24.94 1.54 1.87
N TYR A 169 -24.20 1.03 2.85
CA TYR A 169 -24.48 1.29 4.26
C TYR A 169 -24.13 2.74 4.58
N ASN A 170 -25.11 3.51 5.01
CA ASN A 170 -24.95 4.92 5.39
C ASN A 170 -25.11 5.09 6.90
N LYS A 171 -24.71 6.26 7.43
CA LYS A 171 -24.85 6.62 8.84
C LYS A 171 -24.16 5.63 9.77
N LEU A 172 -22.85 5.46 9.57
CA LEU A 172 -22.02 4.56 10.38
C LEU A 172 -21.55 5.22 11.69
N ASP A 173 -22.26 6.23 12.18
CA ASP A 173 -21.93 6.95 13.42
C ASP A 173 -22.18 6.08 14.68
N GLY A 174 -23.00 5.04 14.52
CA GLY A 174 -23.45 4.19 15.62
C GLY A 174 -24.53 4.86 16.47
N LYS A 175 -24.88 4.24 17.59
CA LYS A 175 -25.86 4.77 18.55
C LYS A 175 -25.27 4.77 19.95
N PRO A 176 -25.30 5.91 20.69
CA PRO A 176 -24.74 5.98 22.04
C PRO A 176 -25.36 4.97 23.00
N GLU A 177 -26.67 4.72 22.85
CA GLU A 177 -27.45 3.78 23.66
C GLU A 177 -26.98 2.32 23.52
N LEU A 178 -26.32 2.01 22.39
CA LEU A 178 -25.85 0.67 22.06
C LEU A 178 -24.34 0.48 22.29
N GLY A 179 -23.63 1.55 22.68
CA GLY A 179 -22.18 1.51 22.93
C GLY A 179 -21.31 1.25 21.70
N ASN A 180 -21.86 1.41 20.47
CA ASN A 180 -21.17 1.16 19.21
C ASN A 180 -20.79 2.44 18.43
N THR A 181 -20.72 3.58 19.12
CA THR A 181 -20.31 4.87 18.57
C THR A 181 -18.79 4.99 18.43
N GLY A 182 -18.35 6.04 17.74
CA GLY A 182 -16.95 6.44 17.65
C GLY A 182 -16.24 5.94 16.39
N PHE A 183 -16.96 5.34 15.44
CA PHE A 183 -16.33 4.92 14.17
C PHE A 183 -15.78 6.11 13.38
N GLU A 184 -16.44 7.26 13.41
CA GLU A 184 -15.98 8.55 12.85
C GLU A 184 -14.61 9.00 13.40
N TRP A 185 -14.22 8.48 14.58
CA TRP A 185 -12.93 8.84 15.19
C TRP A 185 -11.73 8.53 14.30
N LEU A 186 -11.79 7.44 13.53
CA LEU A 186 -10.73 7.05 12.60
C LEU A 186 -10.59 8.00 11.39
N GLY A 187 -11.72 8.57 10.93
CA GLY A 187 -11.78 9.40 9.73
C GLY A 187 -11.62 10.90 9.97
N PHE A 188 -12.24 11.42 11.04
CA PHE A 188 -12.38 12.86 11.25
C PHE A 188 -11.56 13.41 12.41
N ASN A 189 -11.28 12.59 13.44
CA ASN A 189 -10.61 13.09 14.62
C ASN A 189 -9.13 13.34 14.38
N ARG A 190 -8.61 14.29 15.16
CA ARG A 190 -7.19 14.70 15.15
C ARG A 190 -6.61 14.54 16.56
N LEU A 191 -5.43 13.95 16.65
CA LEU A 191 -4.65 13.88 17.88
C LEU A 191 -3.47 14.85 17.73
N ALA A 192 -3.36 15.81 18.63
CA ALA A 192 -2.35 16.90 18.55
C ALA A 192 -2.35 17.61 17.16
N GLY A 193 -3.52 17.80 16.55
CA GLY A 193 -3.68 18.44 15.24
C GLY A 193 -3.44 17.52 14.02
N ILE A 194 -2.96 16.29 14.23
CA ILE A 194 -2.67 15.31 13.17
C ILE A 194 -3.89 14.38 13.00
N PRO A 195 -4.41 14.17 11.78
CA PRO A 195 -5.51 13.23 11.54
C PRO A 195 -5.16 11.81 11.99
N ILE A 196 -6.11 11.12 12.60
CA ILE A 196 -5.91 9.75 13.08
C ILE A 196 -5.52 8.79 11.95
N SER A 197 -6.09 8.94 10.76
CA SER A 197 -5.72 8.16 9.57
C SER A 197 -4.24 8.26 9.23
N VAL A 198 -3.65 9.45 9.35
CA VAL A 198 -2.21 9.69 9.14
C VAL A 198 -1.37 9.03 10.25
N ILE A 199 -1.84 9.07 11.49
CA ILE A 199 -1.17 8.39 12.62
C ILE A 199 -1.16 6.88 12.38
N VAL A 200 -2.28 6.29 11.95
CA VAL A 200 -2.37 4.87 11.59
C VAL A 200 -1.38 4.54 10.48
N LEU A 201 -1.33 5.35 9.41
CA LEU A 201 -0.33 5.17 8.34
C LEU A 201 1.10 5.20 8.87
N ILE A 202 1.45 6.19 9.72
CA ILE A 202 2.80 6.32 10.29
C ILE A 202 3.14 5.09 11.14
N ILE A 203 2.22 4.62 11.98
CA ILE A 203 2.45 3.42 12.81
C ILE A 203 2.70 2.19 11.93
N VAL A 204 1.86 1.97 10.92
CA VAL A 204 2.03 0.83 9.99
C VAL A 204 3.34 0.96 9.20
N ALA A 205 3.69 2.17 8.74
CA ALA A 205 4.95 2.42 8.04
C ALA A 205 6.17 2.16 8.93
N LEU A 206 6.13 2.56 10.20
CA LEU A 206 7.20 2.28 11.17
C LEU A 206 7.33 0.78 11.44
N ILE A 207 6.22 0.08 11.65
CA ILE A 207 6.21 -1.38 11.85
C ILE A 207 6.78 -2.08 10.62
N CYS A 208 6.30 -1.76 9.41
CA CYS A 208 6.83 -2.32 8.17
C CYS A 208 8.32 -2.00 7.99
N GLY A 209 8.74 -0.77 8.30
CA GLY A 209 10.14 -0.35 8.23
C GLY A 209 11.03 -1.12 9.19
N LEU A 210 10.61 -1.32 10.44
CA LEU A 210 11.31 -2.13 11.43
C LEU A 210 11.37 -3.61 11.02
N VAL A 211 10.24 -4.17 10.58
CA VAL A 211 10.17 -5.56 10.12
C VAL A 211 11.12 -5.80 8.95
N LEU A 212 11.10 -4.94 7.94
CA LEU A 212 11.96 -5.07 6.76
C LEU A 212 13.45 -4.89 7.07
N SER A 213 13.81 -3.95 7.96
CA SER A 213 15.20 -3.57 8.20
C SER A 213 15.87 -4.35 9.35
N ARG A 214 15.12 -4.83 10.34
CA ARG A 214 15.67 -5.35 11.59
C ARG A 214 15.36 -6.83 11.86
N THR A 215 14.38 -7.45 11.15
CA THR A 215 13.97 -8.84 11.44
C THR A 215 14.52 -9.85 10.45
N ALA A 216 14.50 -11.14 10.84
CA ALA A 216 14.79 -12.25 9.94
C ALA A 216 13.79 -12.32 8.79
N PHE A 217 12.51 -12.01 9.06
CA PHE A 217 11.46 -11.99 8.06
C PHE A 217 11.78 -11.02 6.91
N GLY A 218 12.24 -9.80 7.22
CA GLY A 218 12.65 -8.83 6.19
C GLY A 218 13.78 -9.36 5.31
N ARG A 219 14.80 -9.98 5.91
CA ARG A 219 15.91 -10.60 5.14
C ARG A 219 15.40 -11.73 4.25
N TRP A 220 14.51 -12.59 4.75
CA TRP A 220 13.92 -13.68 3.97
C TRP A 220 13.06 -13.15 2.82
N LEU A 221 12.32 -12.07 3.06
CA LEU A 221 11.50 -11.44 2.03
C LEU A 221 12.34 -10.88 0.88
N TYR A 222 13.40 -10.12 1.18
CA TYR A 222 14.30 -9.61 0.14
C TYR A 222 15.04 -10.75 -0.58
N ALA A 223 15.48 -11.79 0.13
CA ALA A 223 16.15 -12.94 -0.47
C ALA A 223 15.21 -13.72 -1.40
N SER A 224 13.98 -14.04 -0.94
CA SER A 224 12.99 -14.78 -1.74
C SER A 224 12.55 -14.01 -2.98
N GLY A 225 12.39 -12.68 -2.87
CA GLY A 225 12.05 -11.84 -4.02
C GLY A 225 13.21 -11.61 -4.99
N GLY A 226 14.46 -11.72 -4.54
CA GLY A 226 15.64 -11.62 -5.40
C GLY A 226 15.89 -12.88 -6.23
N ASN A 227 15.85 -14.04 -5.58
CA ASN A 227 15.93 -15.35 -6.21
C ASN A 227 15.29 -16.41 -5.31
N GLU A 228 14.07 -16.79 -5.66
CA GLU A 228 13.29 -17.74 -4.86
C GLU A 228 13.96 -19.10 -4.72
N SER A 229 14.52 -19.63 -5.80
CA SER A 229 15.17 -20.94 -5.80
C SER A 229 16.42 -20.95 -4.92
N ALA A 230 17.27 -19.92 -5.03
CA ALA A 230 18.45 -19.80 -4.20
C ALA A 230 18.10 -19.60 -2.72
N ALA A 231 17.07 -18.79 -2.42
CA ALA A 231 16.59 -18.58 -1.07
C ALA A 231 16.08 -19.89 -0.43
N ASN A 232 15.31 -20.67 -1.18
CA ASN A 232 14.81 -21.97 -0.72
C ASN A 232 15.95 -22.96 -0.42
N LEU A 233 16.93 -23.05 -1.31
CA LEU A 233 18.14 -23.89 -1.11
C LEU A 233 18.97 -23.43 0.10
N SER A 234 18.91 -22.15 0.45
CA SER A 234 19.57 -21.58 1.63
C SER A 234 18.75 -21.74 2.92
N GLY A 235 17.66 -22.48 2.90
CA GLY A 235 16.83 -22.76 4.09
C GLY A 235 15.81 -21.66 4.44
N VAL A 236 15.56 -20.69 3.56
CA VAL A 236 14.50 -19.69 3.78
C VAL A 236 13.13 -20.36 3.63
N PRO A 237 12.22 -20.17 4.60
CA PRO A 237 10.87 -20.77 4.55
C PRO A 237 9.95 -19.99 3.58
N VAL A 238 10.25 -20.06 2.27
CA VAL A 238 9.63 -19.23 1.22
C VAL A 238 8.11 -19.32 1.21
N ILE A 239 7.53 -20.51 1.43
CA ILE A 239 6.07 -20.71 1.48
C ILE A 239 5.47 -19.87 2.61
N ARG A 240 6.05 -19.92 3.82
CA ARG A 240 5.57 -19.14 4.97
C ARG A 240 5.71 -17.64 4.73
N VAL A 241 6.84 -17.22 4.14
CA VAL A 241 7.07 -15.80 3.80
C VAL A 241 5.99 -15.30 2.85
N LYS A 242 5.67 -16.04 1.78
CA LYS A 242 4.60 -15.68 0.83
C LYS A 242 3.25 -15.54 1.53
N VAL A 243 2.82 -16.55 2.29
CA VAL A 243 1.51 -16.51 2.97
C VAL A 243 1.43 -15.30 3.90
N VAL A 244 2.44 -15.05 4.73
CA VAL A 244 2.45 -13.93 5.67
C VAL A 244 2.43 -12.58 4.94
N VAL A 245 3.13 -12.46 3.82
CA VAL A 245 3.14 -11.23 3.00
C VAL A 245 1.74 -10.88 2.51
N TYR A 246 1.01 -11.85 1.94
CA TYR A 246 -0.36 -11.61 1.48
C TYR A 246 -1.33 -11.37 2.65
N MET A 247 -1.15 -12.04 3.80
CA MET A 247 -1.93 -11.73 5.01
C MET A 247 -1.74 -10.29 5.47
N ILE A 248 -0.50 -9.80 5.51
CA ILE A 248 -0.21 -8.40 5.87
C ILE A 248 -0.81 -7.44 4.84
N SER A 249 -0.74 -7.76 3.53
CA SER A 249 -1.40 -6.99 2.47
C SER A 249 -2.90 -6.87 2.72
N GLY A 250 -3.57 -7.98 3.07
CA GLY A 250 -4.98 -8.00 3.41
C GLY A 250 -5.32 -7.18 4.66
N VAL A 251 -4.48 -7.21 5.70
CA VAL A 251 -4.64 -6.35 6.90
C VAL A 251 -4.50 -4.88 6.54
N CYS A 252 -3.52 -4.52 5.71
CA CYS A 252 -3.35 -3.14 5.24
C CYS A 252 -4.57 -2.68 4.44
N ALA A 253 -5.14 -3.56 3.59
CA ALA A 253 -6.37 -3.28 2.85
C ALA A 253 -7.58 -3.10 3.79
N ALA A 254 -7.68 -3.90 4.86
CA ALA A 254 -8.73 -3.77 5.87
C ALA A 254 -8.62 -2.44 6.63
N LEU A 255 -7.42 -2.04 7.06
CA LEU A 255 -7.19 -0.75 7.71
C LEU A 255 -7.55 0.41 6.77
N ALA A 256 -7.17 0.33 5.50
CA ALA A 256 -7.55 1.33 4.50
C ALA A 256 -9.07 1.38 4.31
N GLY A 257 -9.76 0.24 4.32
CA GLY A 257 -11.23 0.14 4.22
C GLY A 257 -11.94 0.75 5.43
N LEU A 258 -11.43 0.50 6.64
CA LEU A 258 -11.93 1.11 7.88
C LEU A 258 -11.78 2.64 7.84
N VAL A 259 -10.61 3.13 7.45
CA VAL A 259 -10.34 4.58 7.34
C VAL A 259 -11.25 5.21 6.29
N LEU A 260 -11.38 4.61 5.11
CA LEU A 260 -12.24 5.13 4.03
C LEU A 260 -13.71 5.17 4.46
N ALA A 261 -14.24 4.06 5.01
CA ALA A 261 -15.62 3.98 5.46
C ALA A 261 -15.92 4.98 6.60
N SER A 262 -14.94 5.21 7.49
CA SER A 262 -15.02 6.20 8.53
C SER A 262 -15.03 7.63 7.98
N GLN A 263 -14.15 7.96 7.01
CA GLN A 263 -14.12 9.29 6.36
C GLN A 263 -15.39 9.61 5.57
N LEU A 264 -16.04 8.60 5.02
CA LEU A 264 -17.27 8.75 4.26
C LEU A 264 -18.53 8.60 5.13
N THR A 265 -18.40 8.16 6.39
CA THR A 265 -19.51 7.69 7.25
C THR A 265 -20.44 6.71 6.53
N SER A 266 -19.89 6.01 5.56
CA SER A 266 -20.62 5.10 4.70
C SER A 266 -19.70 4.01 4.13
N ALA A 267 -20.27 2.84 3.81
CA ALA A 267 -19.57 1.73 3.23
C ALA A 267 -20.30 1.20 1.99
N GLY A 268 -19.73 1.46 0.82
CA GLY A 268 -20.25 0.99 -0.45
C GLY A 268 -19.50 -0.23 -0.97
N PRO A 269 -20.19 -1.20 -1.60
CA PRO A 269 -19.57 -2.42 -2.10
C PRO A 269 -18.60 -2.17 -3.27
N THR A 270 -18.71 -1.04 -3.97
CA THR A 270 -17.83 -0.63 -5.07
C THR A 270 -16.65 0.23 -4.61
N ALA A 271 -16.53 0.54 -3.31
CA ALA A 271 -15.40 1.28 -2.77
C ALA A 271 -14.06 0.59 -3.10
N GLY A 272 -13.02 1.39 -3.33
CA GLY A 272 -11.70 0.89 -3.66
C GLY A 272 -11.55 0.32 -5.07
N THR A 273 -12.50 0.52 -5.98
CA THR A 273 -12.33 0.14 -7.39
C THR A 273 -11.16 0.90 -8.00
N THR A 274 -10.25 0.20 -8.68
CA THR A 274 -8.99 0.68 -9.26
C THR A 274 -7.90 1.09 -8.26
N TYR A 275 -8.13 1.01 -6.96
CA TYR A 275 -7.12 1.37 -5.94
C TYR A 275 -5.92 0.42 -5.93
N GLU A 276 -6.07 -0.81 -6.41
CA GLU A 276 -4.96 -1.75 -6.64
C GLU A 276 -3.92 -1.18 -7.59
N LEU A 277 -4.36 -0.53 -8.69
CA LEU A 277 -3.47 0.10 -9.66
C LEU A 277 -2.76 1.32 -9.05
N THR A 278 -3.49 2.11 -8.27
CA THR A 278 -2.95 3.26 -7.53
C THR A 278 -1.88 2.81 -6.53
N ALA A 279 -2.12 1.71 -5.80
CA ALA A 279 -1.16 1.14 -4.85
C ALA A 279 0.12 0.64 -5.56
N ILE A 280 -0.02 -0.07 -6.70
CA ILE A 280 1.12 -0.50 -7.52
C ILE A 280 1.92 0.70 -7.99
N ALA A 281 1.24 1.73 -8.51
CA ALA A 281 1.89 2.93 -9.00
C ALA A 281 2.67 3.65 -7.90
N ALA A 282 2.11 3.79 -6.70
CA ALA A 282 2.79 4.38 -5.55
C ALA A 282 4.09 3.63 -5.22
N VAL A 283 4.05 2.30 -5.21
CA VAL A 283 5.22 1.45 -4.93
C VAL A 283 6.29 1.59 -6.02
N VAL A 284 5.88 1.64 -7.29
CA VAL A 284 6.80 1.76 -8.46
C VAL A 284 7.42 3.16 -8.54
N ILE A 285 6.63 4.22 -8.35
CA ILE A 285 7.12 5.61 -8.27
C ILE A 285 8.11 5.73 -7.11
N GLY A 286 7.81 5.07 -5.99
CA GLY A 286 8.68 4.97 -4.83
C GLY A 286 9.99 4.20 -5.05
N GLY A 287 10.20 3.62 -6.24
CA GLY A 287 11.44 2.98 -6.66
C GLY A 287 11.55 1.49 -6.39
N ALA A 288 10.45 0.81 -6.08
CA ALA A 288 10.45 -0.64 -5.98
C ALA A 288 10.52 -1.29 -7.37
N ALA A 289 11.17 -2.45 -7.43
CA ALA A 289 11.25 -3.26 -8.65
C ALA A 289 10.09 -4.24 -8.72
N LEU A 290 9.33 -4.24 -9.80
CA LEU A 290 8.25 -5.22 -10.03
C LEU A 290 8.77 -6.66 -10.13
N THR A 291 10.05 -6.85 -10.42
CA THR A 291 10.71 -8.16 -10.44
C THR A 291 11.00 -8.73 -9.05
N GLY A 292 10.74 -7.98 -7.99
CA GLY A 292 11.02 -8.37 -6.60
C GLY A 292 12.39 -7.97 -6.07
N GLY A 293 12.62 -8.22 -4.79
CA GLY A 293 13.90 -8.07 -4.10
C GLY A 293 14.41 -6.64 -3.89
N ARG A 294 13.70 -5.61 -4.35
CA ARG A 294 14.12 -4.20 -4.21
C ARG A 294 12.93 -3.28 -3.98
N GLY A 295 13.01 -2.45 -2.97
CA GLY A 295 12.00 -1.46 -2.59
C GLY A 295 12.21 -1.02 -1.14
N THR A 296 11.64 0.11 -0.77
CA THR A 296 11.74 0.68 0.59
C THR A 296 10.43 1.30 1.04
N VAL A 297 10.15 1.23 2.34
CA VAL A 297 8.98 1.88 2.93
C VAL A 297 8.99 3.38 2.67
N ARG A 298 10.15 4.04 2.83
CA ARG A 298 10.28 5.49 2.60
C ARG A 298 9.92 5.87 1.15
N GLY A 299 10.45 5.12 0.18
CA GLY A 299 10.11 5.33 -1.22
C GLY A 299 8.62 5.15 -1.49
N THR A 300 8.03 4.09 -0.96
CA THR A 300 6.59 3.80 -1.12
C THR A 300 5.71 4.91 -0.55
N ILE A 301 6.03 5.44 0.63
CA ILE A 301 5.29 6.57 1.22
C ILE A 301 5.44 7.82 0.33
N LEU A 302 6.64 8.12 -0.18
CA LEU A 302 6.82 9.23 -1.13
C LEU A 302 5.99 9.01 -2.40
N GLY A 303 5.94 7.80 -2.93
CA GLY A 303 5.10 7.49 -4.09
C GLY A 303 3.60 7.64 -3.81
N ALA A 304 3.14 7.24 -2.63
CA ALA A 304 1.76 7.45 -2.20
C ALA A 304 1.41 8.94 -2.05
N LEU A 305 2.33 9.74 -1.51
CA LEU A 305 2.20 11.20 -1.46
C LEU A 305 2.11 11.80 -2.87
N VAL A 306 2.96 11.38 -3.80
CA VAL A 306 2.94 11.86 -5.21
C VAL A 306 1.56 11.64 -5.82
N ILE A 307 1.01 10.42 -5.72
CA ILE A 307 -0.28 10.09 -6.33
C ILE A 307 -1.43 10.79 -5.61
N GLY A 308 -1.45 10.79 -4.29
CA GLY A 308 -2.53 11.41 -3.52
C GLY A 308 -2.58 12.93 -3.71
N TYR A 309 -1.44 13.61 -3.65
CA TYR A 309 -1.36 15.06 -3.87
C TYR A 309 -1.67 15.45 -5.31
N LEU A 310 -1.31 14.60 -6.29
CA LEU A 310 -1.73 14.79 -7.68
C LEU A 310 -3.25 14.66 -7.81
N SER A 311 -3.84 13.62 -7.25
CA SER A 311 -5.29 13.38 -7.32
C SER A 311 -6.09 14.50 -6.66
N ASP A 312 -5.73 14.88 -5.43
CA ASP A 312 -6.39 15.96 -4.71
C ASP A 312 -6.18 17.31 -5.40
N GLY A 313 -4.99 17.55 -5.98
CA GLY A 313 -4.72 18.74 -6.76
C GLY A 313 -5.63 18.88 -7.98
N LEU A 314 -5.85 17.80 -8.71
CA LEU A 314 -6.78 17.77 -9.85
C LEU A 314 -8.23 18.05 -9.41
N VAL A 315 -8.64 17.53 -8.24
CA VAL A 315 -9.97 17.84 -7.64
C VAL A 315 -10.11 19.34 -7.34
N ILE A 316 -9.09 19.92 -6.69
CA ILE A 316 -9.12 21.32 -6.24
C ILE A 316 -9.20 22.30 -7.41
N ILE A 317 -8.55 22.00 -8.54
CA ILE A 317 -8.64 22.83 -9.76
C ILE A 317 -9.89 22.52 -10.62
N GLY A 318 -10.79 21.65 -10.14
CA GLY A 318 -12.07 21.35 -10.79
C GLY A 318 -11.99 20.38 -11.96
N VAL A 319 -10.92 19.60 -12.08
CA VAL A 319 -10.81 18.56 -13.13
C VAL A 319 -11.81 17.45 -12.85
N SER A 320 -12.60 17.08 -13.85
CA SER A 320 -13.62 16.03 -13.71
C SER A 320 -12.99 14.67 -13.36
N ALA A 321 -13.75 13.82 -12.63
CA ALA A 321 -13.30 12.48 -12.24
C ALA A 321 -12.86 11.61 -13.43
N TYR A 322 -13.45 11.80 -14.61
CA TYR A 322 -13.08 11.09 -15.82
C TYR A 322 -11.65 11.43 -16.26
N TRP A 323 -11.29 12.71 -16.28
CA TRP A 323 -9.93 13.16 -16.58
C TRP A 323 -8.93 12.74 -15.53
N GLN A 324 -9.31 12.75 -14.23
CA GLN A 324 -8.46 12.24 -13.15
C GLN A 324 -8.07 10.79 -13.40
N THR A 325 -9.00 9.95 -13.87
CA THR A 325 -8.71 8.56 -14.24
C THR A 325 -7.70 8.47 -15.38
N VAL A 326 -7.84 9.31 -16.43
CA VAL A 326 -6.88 9.37 -17.55
C VAL A 326 -5.49 9.80 -17.06
N PHE A 327 -5.41 10.85 -16.26
CA PHE A 327 -4.13 11.33 -15.72
C PHE A 327 -3.46 10.28 -14.82
N THR A 328 -4.21 9.65 -13.93
CA THR A 328 -3.69 8.58 -13.06
C THR A 328 -3.15 7.42 -13.89
N GLY A 329 -3.90 6.94 -14.88
CA GLY A 329 -3.44 5.89 -15.79
C GLY A 329 -2.17 6.27 -16.54
N THR A 330 -2.10 7.51 -17.04
CA THR A 330 -0.91 8.03 -17.75
C THR A 330 0.32 8.05 -16.83
N VAL A 331 0.16 8.54 -15.60
CA VAL A 331 1.24 8.57 -14.59
C VAL A 331 1.72 7.15 -14.26
N ILE A 332 0.82 6.18 -14.15
CA ILE A 332 1.19 4.77 -13.92
C ILE A 332 2.08 4.25 -15.07
N VAL A 333 1.64 4.46 -16.33
CA VAL A 333 2.40 3.99 -17.50
C VAL A 333 3.77 4.65 -17.56
N LEU A 334 3.84 5.97 -17.36
CA LEU A 334 5.12 6.70 -17.34
C LEU A 334 6.04 6.23 -16.23
N ALA A 335 5.52 5.98 -15.03
CA ALA A 335 6.31 5.48 -13.90
C ALA A 335 6.91 4.10 -14.19
N VAL A 336 6.13 3.19 -14.79
CA VAL A 336 6.59 1.84 -15.16
C VAL A 336 7.64 1.92 -16.28
N LEU A 337 7.43 2.77 -17.30
CA LEU A 337 8.39 2.99 -18.38
C LEU A 337 9.73 3.51 -17.85
N LEU A 338 9.71 4.54 -17.01
CA LEU A 338 10.93 5.11 -16.42
C LEU A 338 11.67 4.06 -15.56
N ASN A 339 10.93 3.24 -14.83
CA ASN A 339 11.52 2.15 -14.04
C ASN A 339 12.18 1.10 -14.95
N SER A 340 11.52 0.68 -16.03
CA SER A 340 12.02 -0.29 -17.02
C SER A 340 13.30 0.19 -17.70
N LEU A 341 13.36 1.44 -18.14
CA LEU A 341 14.54 2.04 -18.78
C LEU A 341 15.76 2.06 -17.85
N GLN A 342 15.59 2.34 -16.56
CA GLN A 342 16.67 2.33 -15.57
C GLN A 342 17.27 0.92 -15.37
N TYR A 343 16.43 -0.11 -15.42
CA TYR A 343 16.91 -1.50 -15.29
C TYR A 343 17.67 -1.97 -16.53
N SER A 344 17.23 -1.58 -17.72
CA SER A 344 17.90 -1.87 -18.98
C SER A 344 19.29 -1.25 -19.05
N SER A 345 19.42 0.02 -18.67
CA SER A 345 20.71 0.74 -18.65
C SER A 345 21.74 0.12 -17.71
N LYS A 346 21.33 -0.31 -16.50
CA LYS A 346 22.23 -0.97 -15.52
C LYS A 346 22.67 -2.39 -15.93
N ARG A 347 21.92 -3.05 -16.81
CA ARG A 347 22.29 -4.40 -17.32
C ARG A 347 23.31 -4.32 -18.45
N ASN A 348 23.28 -3.25 -19.24
CA ASN A 348 24.23 -3.04 -20.34
C ASN A 348 25.59 -2.46 -19.88
N SER A 349 25.70 -1.99 -18.63
CA SER A 349 26.93 -1.46 -18.05
C SER A 349 27.72 -2.46 -17.20
N ARG A 350 27.29 -3.73 -17.18
CA ARG A 350 27.97 -4.88 -16.57
C ARG A 350 28.35 -5.90 -17.63
#